data_c84bf68ce0cb52f9ff23a65d97b0beec
#
_entry.id   c84bf68ce0cb52f9ff23a65d97b0beec
#
_cell.length_a   1.000
_cell.length_b   1.000
_cell.length_c   1.000
_cell.angle_alpha   90.00
_cell.angle_beta   90.00
_cell.angle_gamma   90.00
#
_symmetry.space_group_name_H-M   'P 1'
#
loop_
_entity.id
_entity.type
_entity.pdbx_description
1 polymer ?
#
loop_
_entity_poly.entity_id
_entity_poly.type
_entity_poly.pdbx_seq_one_letter_code
_entity_poly.pdbx_strand_id
1 'polypeptide(L)'
;MSETRKIAAILVSDVVGYSRLAGADEDRTLARLRALRSDLIDPTISVHHGRIVKRTGDGSIIEFRSVVDAVRCAIEVQHAMVERNAGVAPDKRIEFRIGIHLGDVVEESDGDLMGDGVNIAARLEGIAAPGAICLSEDAYRQVSGRLDMEVTDLGQTQLKNIERPIRVYSLQVGVPAQTKPSGPGTPAALAPQKRRFGLPPLAAALAALLIVIAGGAWWFLNANRPASVATKAPAEAALLSIVVLPFANLSGDPGQDYLVDALT
;
A
#
# COMPACT_ATOMS: atom_id res chain seq x y z
N MET A 1 -27.67 11.61 17.60
CA MET A 1 -26.29 11.08 17.57
C MET A 1 -25.38 12.26 17.28
N SER A 2 -24.47 12.58 18.17
CA SER A 2 -23.59 13.76 18.01
C SER A 2 -22.28 13.31 17.35
N GLU A 3 -22.15 13.55 16.05
CA GLU A 3 -20.87 13.46 15.35
C GLU A 3 -19.95 14.57 15.87
N THR A 4 -18.72 14.24 16.19
CA THR A 4 -17.74 15.22 16.67
C THR A 4 -16.60 15.35 15.65
N ARG A 5 -16.44 16.57 15.09
CA ARG A 5 -15.28 16.89 14.23
C ARG A 5 -14.08 17.29 15.06
N LYS A 6 -12.92 16.80 14.66
CA LYS A 6 -11.64 17.14 15.30
C LYS A 6 -10.49 17.02 14.32
N ILE A 7 -9.38 17.68 14.64
CA ILE A 7 -8.10 17.47 13.96
C ILE A 7 -7.34 16.37 14.69
N ALA A 8 -6.89 15.35 13.97
CA ALA A 8 -6.13 14.26 14.54
C ALA A 8 -4.99 13.82 13.60
N ALA A 9 -3.95 13.22 14.18
CA ALA A 9 -2.95 12.51 13.45
C ALA A 9 -3.42 11.06 13.24
N ILE A 10 -3.62 10.68 11.99
CA ILE A 10 -4.10 9.35 11.61
C ILE A 10 -2.94 8.56 11.02
N LEU A 11 -2.71 7.39 11.58
CA LEU A 11 -1.78 6.39 11.07
C LEU A 11 -2.60 5.22 10.52
N VAL A 12 -2.37 4.88 9.26
CA VAL A 12 -2.90 3.65 8.64
C VAL A 12 -1.72 2.74 8.33
N SER A 13 -1.84 1.48 8.68
CA SER A 13 -0.85 0.46 8.38
C SER A 13 -1.50 -0.75 7.74
N ASP A 14 -0.78 -1.42 6.85
CA ASP A 14 -1.21 -2.64 6.16
C ASP A 14 -0.04 -3.59 5.91
N VAL A 15 -0.31 -4.89 5.79
CA VAL A 15 0.72 -5.91 5.50
C VAL A 15 0.93 -6.04 4.00
N VAL A 16 2.18 -5.91 3.57
CA VAL A 16 2.56 -6.05 2.16
C VAL A 16 2.27 -7.47 1.65
N GLY A 17 1.37 -7.55 0.65
CA GLY A 17 1.06 -8.81 0.00
C GLY A 17 0.43 -9.86 0.93
N TYR A 18 -0.39 -9.44 1.87
CA TYR A 18 -1.07 -10.32 2.82
C TYR A 18 -1.79 -11.50 2.15
N SER A 19 -2.55 -11.24 1.08
CA SER A 19 -3.27 -12.30 0.35
C SER A 19 -2.33 -13.39 -0.19
N ARG A 20 -1.11 -13.03 -0.60
CA ARG A 20 -0.07 -13.98 -1.04
C ARG A 20 0.44 -14.80 0.14
N LEU A 21 0.71 -14.16 1.28
CA LEU A 21 1.18 -14.84 2.49
C LEU A 21 0.11 -15.81 3.04
N ALA A 22 -1.14 -15.36 3.12
CA ALA A 22 -2.27 -16.16 3.56
C ALA A 22 -2.56 -17.31 2.58
N GLY A 23 -2.50 -17.05 1.27
CA GLY A 23 -2.68 -18.10 0.26
C GLY A 23 -1.61 -19.19 0.29
N ALA A 24 -0.42 -18.91 0.83
CA ALA A 24 0.64 -19.89 1.01
C ALA A 24 0.48 -20.72 2.30
N ASP A 25 0.08 -20.08 3.41
CA ASP A 25 -0.15 -20.71 4.73
C ASP A 25 -0.95 -19.73 5.60
N GLU A 26 -2.27 -19.88 5.58
CA GLU A 26 -3.19 -18.95 6.27
C GLU A 26 -3.04 -19.01 7.78
N ASP A 27 -3.08 -20.21 8.37
CA ASP A 27 -3.02 -20.39 9.82
C ASP A 27 -1.73 -19.84 10.40
N ARG A 28 -0.63 -20.13 9.76
CA ARG A 28 0.69 -19.64 10.18
C ARG A 28 0.81 -18.13 10.02
N THR A 29 0.30 -17.57 8.93
CA THR A 29 0.33 -16.13 8.68
C THR A 29 -0.51 -15.38 9.71
N LEU A 30 -1.73 -15.86 9.99
CA LEU A 30 -2.60 -15.32 11.03
C LEU A 30 -1.97 -15.42 12.43
N ALA A 31 -1.40 -16.58 12.78
CA ALA A 31 -0.74 -16.76 14.06
C ALA A 31 0.43 -15.78 14.24
N ARG A 32 1.27 -15.62 13.22
CA ARG A 32 2.39 -14.66 13.23
C ARG A 32 1.90 -13.21 13.34
N LEU A 33 0.85 -12.83 12.60
CA LEU A 33 0.31 -11.48 12.66
C LEU A 33 -0.30 -11.17 14.03
N ARG A 34 -1.00 -12.14 14.64
CA ARG A 34 -1.52 -12.01 16.01
C ARG A 34 -0.39 -11.84 17.03
N ALA A 35 0.67 -12.63 16.94
CA ALA A 35 1.84 -12.49 17.79
C ALA A 35 2.53 -11.14 17.62
N LEU A 36 2.70 -10.65 16.37
CA LEU A 36 3.25 -9.32 16.11
C LEU A 36 2.38 -8.20 16.72
N ARG A 37 1.06 -8.36 16.67
CA ARG A 37 0.15 -7.40 17.30
C ARG A 37 0.30 -7.38 18.81
N SER A 38 0.26 -8.55 19.46
CA SER A 38 0.34 -8.64 20.92
C SER A 38 1.70 -8.24 21.49
N ASP A 39 2.78 -8.60 20.81
CA ASP A 39 4.13 -8.53 21.36
C ASP A 39 4.89 -7.27 20.94
N LEU A 40 4.45 -6.59 19.89
CA LEU A 40 5.11 -5.41 19.35
C LEU A 40 4.14 -4.26 19.11
N ILE A 41 3.16 -4.44 18.20
CA ILE A 41 2.43 -3.31 17.62
C ILE A 41 1.55 -2.63 18.69
N ASP A 42 0.73 -3.39 19.40
CA ASP A 42 -0.19 -2.85 20.40
C ASP A 42 0.52 -2.20 21.59
N PRO A 43 1.58 -2.83 22.16
CA PRO A 43 2.39 -2.19 23.19
C PRO A 43 3.04 -0.88 22.71
N THR A 44 3.62 -0.86 21.50
CA THR A 44 4.26 0.34 20.94
C THR A 44 3.24 1.46 20.72
N ILE A 45 2.06 1.15 20.18
CA ILE A 45 0.96 2.12 20.02
C ILE A 45 0.59 2.72 21.39
N SER A 46 0.47 1.88 22.42
CA SER A 46 0.13 2.32 23.77
C SER A 46 1.21 3.22 24.38
N VAL A 47 2.49 2.87 24.24
CA VAL A 47 3.62 3.69 24.73
C VAL A 47 3.62 5.07 24.09
N HIS A 48 3.25 5.17 22.82
CA HIS A 48 3.15 6.44 22.10
C HIS A 48 1.76 7.09 22.17
N HIS A 49 0.91 6.69 23.13
CA HIS A 49 -0.41 7.27 23.40
C HIS A 49 -1.38 7.19 22.20
N GLY A 50 -1.22 6.17 21.34
CA GLY A 50 -2.11 5.91 20.22
C GLY A 50 -3.38 5.18 20.65
N ARG A 51 -4.48 5.46 19.99
CA ARG A 51 -5.75 4.75 20.12
C ARG A 51 -5.99 3.93 18.85
N ILE A 52 -6.10 2.61 18.97
CA ILE A 52 -6.53 1.77 17.86
C ILE A 52 -8.00 2.04 17.61
N VAL A 53 -8.32 2.62 16.46
CA VAL A 53 -9.69 2.92 16.03
C VAL A 53 -10.33 1.66 15.45
N LYS A 54 -9.62 1.03 14.50
CA LYS A 54 -10.15 -0.10 13.75
C LYS A 54 -9.05 -1.04 13.27
N ARG A 55 -9.35 -2.33 13.22
CA ARG A 55 -8.54 -3.34 12.56
C ARG A 55 -9.25 -3.83 11.30
N THR A 56 -8.54 -3.84 10.18
CA THR A 56 -9.06 -4.24 8.88
C THR A 56 -8.37 -5.53 8.40
N GLY A 57 -8.61 -6.64 9.11
CA GLY A 57 -7.94 -7.90 8.76
C GLY A 57 -6.43 -7.83 9.03
N ASP A 58 -5.64 -7.49 8.02
CA ASP A 58 -4.18 -7.34 8.06
C ASP A 58 -3.70 -5.92 8.41
N GLY A 59 -4.57 -4.91 8.24
CA GLY A 59 -4.27 -3.52 8.53
C GLY A 59 -4.81 -3.00 9.87
N SER A 60 -4.52 -1.74 10.15
CA SER A 60 -5.02 -1.01 11.32
C SER A 60 -5.12 0.49 11.05
N ILE A 61 -6.14 1.12 11.63
CA ILE A 61 -6.30 2.57 11.69
C ILE A 61 -6.08 2.99 13.14
N ILE A 62 -5.13 3.89 13.35
CA ILE A 62 -4.72 4.36 14.67
C ILE A 62 -4.79 5.88 14.71
N GLU A 63 -5.35 6.41 15.78
CA GLU A 63 -5.39 7.82 16.09
C GLU A 63 -4.31 8.19 17.09
N PHE A 64 -3.65 9.32 16.86
CA PHE A 64 -2.74 9.96 17.81
C PHE A 64 -3.12 11.43 18.00
N ARG A 65 -2.90 11.93 19.21
CA ARG A 65 -3.06 13.36 19.49
C ARG A 65 -1.87 14.20 18.97
N SER A 66 -0.75 13.54 18.70
CA SER A 66 0.49 14.15 18.24
C SER A 66 1.04 13.42 17.02
N VAL A 67 1.35 14.17 15.96
CA VAL A 67 2.05 13.61 14.79
C VAL A 67 3.43 13.08 15.17
N VAL A 68 4.11 13.74 16.14
CA VAL A 68 5.43 13.30 16.61
C VAL A 68 5.34 11.90 17.22
N ASP A 69 4.29 11.63 18.01
CA ASP A 69 4.08 10.33 18.62
C ASP A 69 3.71 9.28 17.55
N ALA A 70 2.87 9.64 16.58
CA ALA A 70 2.54 8.77 15.47
C ALA A 70 3.79 8.34 14.67
N VAL A 71 4.66 9.31 14.36
CA VAL A 71 5.89 9.03 13.58
C VAL A 71 6.89 8.23 14.40
N ARG A 72 7.07 8.52 15.69
CA ARG A 72 7.94 7.73 16.59
C ARG A 72 7.44 6.29 16.70
N CYS A 73 6.15 6.09 16.90
CA CYS A 73 5.51 4.77 16.92
C CYS A 73 5.80 4.00 15.62
N ALA A 74 5.59 4.64 14.47
CA ALA A 74 5.83 4.02 13.16
C ALA A 74 7.30 3.63 12.96
N ILE A 75 8.25 4.51 13.34
CA ILE A 75 9.69 4.24 13.25
C ILE A 75 10.06 3.05 14.14
N GLU A 76 9.60 3.01 15.38
CA GLU A 76 9.89 1.94 16.32
C GLU A 76 9.35 0.58 15.82
N VAL A 77 8.10 0.54 15.35
CA VAL A 77 7.52 -0.67 14.75
C VAL A 77 8.33 -1.13 13.55
N GLN A 78 8.66 -0.24 12.61
CA GLN A 78 9.43 -0.62 11.42
C GLN A 78 10.85 -1.10 11.76
N HIS A 79 11.52 -0.46 12.73
CA HIS A 79 12.82 -0.90 13.23
C HIS A 79 12.77 -2.32 13.79
N ALA A 80 11.81 -2.59 14.69
CA ALA A 80 11.64 -3.92 15.27
C ALA A 80 11.27 -4.97 14.20
N MET A 81 10.57 -4.57 13.14
CA MET A 81 10.24 -5.47 12.02
C MET A 81 11.49 -5.85 11.20
N VAL A 82 12.45 -4.95 11.03
CA VAL A 82 13.74 -5.29 10.39
C VAL A 82 14.43 -6.43 11.14
N GLU A 83 14.50 -6.34 12.47
CA GLU A 83 15.11 -7.36 13.31
C GLU A 83 14.33 -8.69 13.27
N ARG A 84 13.00 -8.64 13.34
CA ARG A 84 12.14 -9.82 13.30
C ARG A 84 12.12 -10.53 11.94
N ASN A 85 12.45 -9.82 10.88
CA ASN A 85 12.61 -10.37 9.54
C ASN A 85 14.05 -10.83 9.24
N ALA A 86 15.00 -10.64 10.16
CA ALA A 86 16.37 -11.12 10.00
C ALA A 86 16.39 -12.65 9.86
N GLY A 87 17.00 -13.13 8.78
CA GLY A 87 17.07 -14.57 8.48
C GLY A 87 15.77 -15.18 7.91
N VAL A 88 14.67 -14.39 7.79
CA VAL A 88 13.44 -14.87 7.14
C VAL A 88 13.54 -14.69 5.63
N ALA A 89 13.19 -15.73 4.87
CA ALA A 89 13.18 -15.69 3.42
C ALA A 89 12.25 -14.56 2.91
N PRO A 90 12.63 -13.81 1.88
CA PRO A 90 11.91 -12.61 1.43
C PRO A 90 10.43 -12.85 1.13
N ASP A 91 10.08 -14.00 0.57
CA ASP A 91 8.70 -14.41 0.24
C ASP A 91 7.82 -14.69 1.48
N LYS A 92 8.46 -14.87 2.65
CA LYS A 92 7.80 -15.17 3.95
C LYS A 92 7.84 -14.02 4.94
N ARG A 93 8.47 -12.89 4.58
CA ARG A 93 8.55 -11.72 5.46
C ARG A 93 7.17 -11.09 5.63
N ILE A 94 6.90 -10.63 6.85
CA ILE A 94 5.81 -9.72 7.12
C ILE A 94 6.41 -8.32 7.14
N GLU A 95 6.04 -7.50 6.20
CA GLU A 95 6.47 -6.11 6.08
C GLU A 95 5.24 -5.21 6.10
N PHE A 96 5.35 -4.07 6.76
CA PHE A 96 4.25 -3.11 6.81
C PHE A 96 4.52 -1.92 5.89
N ARG A 97 3.44 -1.39 5.31
CA ARG A 97 3.39 -0.04 4.74
C ARG A 97 2.67 0.83 5.73
N ILE A 98 3.11 2.06 5.89
CA ILE A 98 2.50 2.99 6.84
C ILE A 98 2.27 4.33 6.14
N GLY A 99 1.06 4.88 6.30
CA GLY A 99 0.69 6.24 5.89
C GLY A 99 0.28 7.07 7.08
N ILE A 100 0.80 8.30 7.20
CA ILE A 100 0.47 9.23 8.30
C ILE A 100 0.03 10.57 7.73
N HIS A 101 -1.13 11.03 8.19
CA HIS A 101 -1.70 12.34 7.86
C HIS A 101 -2.19 13.07 9.10
N LEU A 102 -2.08 14.39 9.09
CA LEU A 102 -2.73 15.28 10.05
C LEU A 102 -3.89 15.96 9.36
N GLY A 103 -5.11 15.70 9.78
CA GLY A 103 -6.28 16.26 9.11
C GLY A 103 -7.57 16.19 9.92
N ASP A 104 -8.64 16.69 9.31
CA ASP A 104 -9.98 16.70 9.86
C ASP A 104 -10.60 15.29 9.80
N VAL A 105 -11.19 14.87 10.89
CA VAL A 105 -11.90 13.60 11.01
C VAL A 105 -13.21 13.79 11.74
N VAL A 106 -14.16 12.93 11.44
CA VAL A 106 -15.44 12.81 12.15
C VAL A 106 -15.37 11.57 13.02
N GLU A 107 -15.62 11.73 14.33
CA GLU A 107 -15.73 10.65 15.27
C GLU A 107 -17.19 10.26 15.42
N GLU A 108 -17.50 9.02 15.09
CA GLU A 108 -18.80 8.41 15.22
C GLU A 108 -19.09 8.02 16.68
N SER A 109 -20.34 7.74 16.98
CA SER A 109 -20.77 7.39 18.34
C SER A 109 -20.17 6.10 18.91
N ASP A 110 -19.72 5.19 18.04
CA ASP A 110 -19.02 3.95 18.39
C ASP A 110 -17.49 4.12 18.48
N GLY A 111 -16.99 5.35 18.25
CA GLY A 111 -15.57 5.68 18.27
C GLY A 111 -14.83 5.41 16.96
N ASP A 112 -15.51 4.99 15.88
CA ASP A 112 -14.91 4.91 14.54
C ASP A 112 -14.58 6.31 14.02
N LEU A 113 -13.62 6.40 13.11
CA LEU A 113 -13.22 7.65 12.49
C LEU A 113 -13.46 7.61 10.99
N MET A 114 -14.08 8.66 10.50
CA MET A 114 -14.37 8.87 9.08
C MET A 114 -13.85 10.22 8.60
N GLY A 115 -13.91 10.43 7.28
CA GLY A 115 -13.59 11.70 6.64
C GLY A 115 -12.29 11.69 5.86
N ASP A 116 -11.94 12.89 5.38
CA ASP A 116 -10.81 13.10 4.47
C ASP A 116 -9.47 12.72 5.10
N GLY A 117 -9.31 12.99 6.41
CA GLY A 117 -8.09 12.67 7.13
C GLY A 117 -7.76 11.17 7.11
N VAL A 118 -8.78 10.31 7.32
CA VAL A 118 -8.62 8.85 7.25
C VAL A 118 -8.34 8.40 5.81
N ASN A 119 -9.07 8.96 4.84
CA ASN A 119 -8.91 8.62 3.43
C ASN A 119 -7.51 8.95 2.92
N ILE A 120 -6.99 10.14 3.24
CA ILE A 120 -5.64 10.56 2.84
C ILE A 120 -4.60 9.63 3.47
N ALA A 121 -4.69 9.33 4.77
CA ALA A 121 -3.77 8.41 5.45
C ALA A 121 -3.75 7.02 4.80
N ALA A 122 -4.92 6.48 4.44
CA ALA A 122 -5.02 5.21 3.73
C ALA A 122 -4.41 5.26 2.31
N ARG A 123 -4.53 6.38 1.59
CA ARG A 123 -3.88 6.53 0.28
C ARG A 123 -2.37 6.67 0.40
N LEU A 124 -1.87 7.33 1.44
CA LEU A 124 -0.44 7.42 1.72
C LEU A 124 0.16 6.04 2.04
N GLU A 125 -0.56 5.23 2.82
CA GLU A 125 -0.18 3.83 3.07
C GLU A 125 -0.06 3.07 1.74
N GLY A 126 -1.07 3.16 0.87
CA GLY A 126 -1.12 2.44 -0.41
C GLY A 126 0.02 2.77 -1.39
N ILE A 127 0.67 3.93 -1.26
CA ILE A 127 1.82 4.32 -2.08
C ILE A 127 3.17 4.12 -1.38
N ALA A 128 3.17 3.76 -0.10
CA ALA A 128 4.39 3.50 0.64
C ALA A 128 5.09 2.23 0.13
N ALA A 129 6.41 2.27 0.04
CA ALA A 129 7.20 1.07 -0.23
C ALA A 129 7.16 0.11 0.98
N PRO A 130 7.44 -1.19 0.80
CA PRO A 130 7.59 -2.12 1.91
C PRO A 130 8.60 -1.60 2.95
N GLY A 131 8.23 -1.59 4.23
CA GLY A 131 9.05 -1.05 5.31
C GLY A 131 9.13 0.48 5.38
N ALA A 132 8.46 1.20 4.50
CA ALA A 132 8.46 2.67 4.49
C ALA A 132 7.28 3.28 5.23
N ILE A 133 7.44 4.55 5.58
CA ILE A 133 6.44 5.43 6.17
C ILE A 133 6.24 6.61 5.23
N CYS A 134 5.04 6.83 4.71
CA CYS A 134 4.68 8.00 3.92
C CYS A 134 3.95 9.03 4.78
N LEU A 135 4.43 10.27 4.74
CA LEU A 135 3.87 11.41 5.45
C LEU A 135 3.26 12.39 4.47
N SER A 136 2.09 12.93 4.77
CA SER A 136 1.61 14.15 4.10
C SER A 136 2.47 15.34 4.47
N GLU A 137 2.43 16.41 3.67
CA GLU A 137 3.11 17.69 4.01
C GLU A 137 2.69 18.22 5.36
N ASP A 138 1.40 18.15 5.70
CA ASP A 138 0.88 18.62 6.98
C ASP A 138 1.48 17.84 8.16
N ALA A 139 1.62 16.52 8.02
CA ALA A 139 2.27 15.69 9.01
C ALA A 139 3.79 15.97 9.06
N TYR A 140 4.45 16.05 7.91
CA TYR A 140 5.90 16.30 7.83
C TYR A 140 6.30 17.62 8.50
N ARG A 141 5.55 18.69 8.28
CA ARG A 141 5.81 19.99 8.91
C ARG A 141 5.81 19.93 10.45
N GLN A 142 5.03 19.05 11.06
CA GLN A 142 4.98 18.89 12.51
C GLN A 142 6.22 18.21 13.09
N VAL A 143 6.90 17.38 12.31
CA VAL A 143 8.04 16.56 12.76
C VAL A 143 9.38 17.04 12.23
N SER A 144 9.38 17.84 11.15
CA SER A 144 10.56 18.45 10.57
C SER A 144 11.26 19.34 11.62
N GLY A 145 12.53 19.03 11.88
CA GLY A 145 13.33 19.70 12.91
C GLY A 145 13.07 19.25 14.36
N ARG A 146 12.15 18.33 14.60
CA ARG A 146 11.89 17.72 15.92
C ARG A 146 12.38 16.28 16.03
N LEU A 147 12.43 15.60 14.90
CA LEU A 147 12.95 14.24 14.77
C LEU A 147 14.13 14.27 13.81
N ASP A 148 15.20 13.60 14.19
CA ASP A 148 16.33 13.35 13.29
C ASP A 148 15.98 12.18 12.39
N MET A 149 15.57 12.47 11.15
CA MET A 149 15.14 11.49 10.17
C MET A 149 15.47 11.94 8.75
N GLU A 150 15.95 11.01 7.97
CA GLU A 150 16.17 11.23 6.54
C GLU A 150 14.89 10.88 5.76
N VAL A 151 14.33 11.88 5.09
CA VAL A 151 13.14 11.72 4.26
C VAL A 151 13.44 12.02 2.80
N THR A 152 12.80 11.30 1.91
CA THR A 152 12.78 11.57 0.48
C THR A 152 11.50 12.32 0.15
N ASP A 153 11.63 13.51 -0.45
CA ASP A 153 10.47 14.26 -0.96
C ASP A 153 10.01 13.62 -2.29
N LEU A 154 8.81 13.06 -2.29
CA LEU A 154 8.19 12.47 -3.47
C LEU A 154 7.45 13.51 -4.33
N GLY A 155 7.41 14.76 -3.89
CA GLY A 155 6.73 15.85 -4.58
C GLY A 155 5.21 15.80 -4.46
N GLN A 156 4.54 16.58 -5.33
CA GLN A 156 3.07 16.62 -5.42
C GLN A 156 2.57 15.31 -6.04
N THR A 157 1.82 14.55 -5.27
CA THR A 157 1.32 13.23 -5.65
C THR A 157 -0.20 13.27 -5.75
N GLN A 158 -0.75 12.84 -6.90
CA GLN A 158 -2.19 12.68 -7.06
C GLN A 158 -2.62 11.36 -6.41
N LEU A 159 -3.35 11.46 -5.31
CA LEU A 159 -3.90 10.31 -4.61
C LEU A 159 -5.28 9.95 -5.19
N LYS A 160 -5.59 8.66 -5.26
CA LYS A 160 -6.86 8.17 -5.82
C LYS A 160 -8.05 8.74 -5.04
N ASN A 161 -8.99 9.38 -5.74
CA ASN A 161 -10.20 10.00 -5.20
C ASN A 161 -9.94 11.16 -4.21
N ILE A 162 -8.75 11.78 -4.26
CA ILE A 162 -8.45 13.03 -3.57
C ILE A 162 -8.29 14.10 -4.65
N GLU A 163 -9.13 15.14 -4.59
CA GLU A 163 -9.19 16.16 -5.66
C GLU A 163 -7.89 16.95 -5.80
N ARG A 164 -7.29 17.34 -4.67
CA ARG A 164 -6.04 18.12 -4.66
C ARG A 164 -4.82 17.21 -4.58
N PRO A 165 -3.74 17.49 -5.33
CA PRO A 165 -2.46 16.83 -5.12
C PRO A 165 -1.95 17.07 -3.70
N ILE A 166 -1.38 16.04 -3.10
CA ILE A 166 -0.77 16.09 -1.76
C ILE A 166 0.74 15.94 -1.92
N ARG A 167 1.52 16.85 -1.32
CA ARG A 167 2.97 16.65 -1.25
C ARG A 167 3.29 15.57 -0.24
N VAL A 168 4.07 14.58 -0.67
CA VAL A 168 4.36 13.37 0.10
C VAL A 168 5.84 13.27 0.39
N TYR A 169 6.15 12.84 1.61
CA TYR A 169 7.50 12.57 2.08
C TYR A 169 7.58 11.09 2.48
N SER A 170 8.62 10.40 2.04
CA SER A 170 8.85 8.98 2.37
C SER A 170 10.05 8.84 3.29
N LEU A 171 9.87 8.14 4.39
CA LEU A 171 10.90 7.74 5.34
C LEU A 171 11.10 6.22 5.22
N GLN A 172 12.31 5.78 4.87
CA GLN A 172 12.69 4.38 4.84
C GLN A 172 13.46 4.03 6.12
N VAL A 173 12.97 3.04 6.87
CA VAL A 173 13.59 2.59 8.11
C VAL A 173 14.47 1.36 7.86
N GLY A 174 15.67 1.34 8.45
CA GLY A 174 16.56 0.17 8.40
C GLY A 174 17.36 -0.02 7.09
N VAL A 175 17.27 0.91 6.16
CA VAL A 175 18.19 0.95 5.00
C VAL A 175 19.30 1.95 5.31
N PRO A 176 20.60 1.57 5.20
CA PRO A 176 21.68 2.55 5.34
C PRO A 176 21.45 3.71 4.37
N ALA A 177 21.57 4.94 4.86
CA ALA A 177 21.43 6.14 4.07
C ALA A 177 22.26 6.02 2.79
N GLN A 178 21.60 6.00 1.63
CA GLN A 178 22.31 6.13 0.35
C GLN A 178 22.82 7.56 0.31
N THR A 179 24.13 7.71 0.31
CA THR A 179 24.79 9.01 0.14
C THR A 179 24.21 9.72 -1.07
N LYS A 180 23.49 10.80 -0.80
CA LYS A 180 22.95 11.70 -1.82
C LYS A 180 24.09 12.10 -2.73
N PRO A 181 23.99 11.97 -4.06
CA PRO A 181 25.00 12.50 -4.94
C PRO A 181 25.04 14.01 -4.73
N SER A 182 26.12 14.49 -4.12
CA SER A 182 26.37 15.91 -3.93
C SER A 182 26.34 16.59 -5.29
N GLY A 183 25.52 17.61 -5.44
CA GLY A 183 25.40 18.45 -6.62
C GLY A 183 26.74 19.12 -6.99
N PRO A 184 26.84 19.78 -8.16
CA PRO A 184 28.11 20.14 -8.77
C PRO A 184 28.84 21.23 -8.01
N GLY A 185 29.91 20.85 -7.34
CA GLY A 185 30.85 21.73 -6.67
C GLY A 185 32.26 21.57 -7.25
N THR A 186 32.70 22.56 -8.02
CA THR A 186 34.08 23.03 -8.28
C THR A 186 35.19 22.02 -8.65
N PRO A 187 35.93 22.26 -9.71
CA PRO A 187 36.94 21.33 -10.25
C PRO A 187 38.20 21.32 -9.37
N ALA A 188 38.52 20.18 -8.80
CA ALA A 188 39.83 19.93 -8.20
C ALA A 188 40.50 18.73 -8.87
N ALA A 189 41.60 19.00 -9.54
CA ALA A 189 42.78 18.18 -9.80
C ALA A 189 42.62 16.75 -10.31
N LEU A 190 43.10 16.60 -11.53
CA LEU A 190 43.52 15.41 -12.29
C LEU A 190 43.98 14.20 -11.42
N ALA A 191 43.26 13.12 -11.46
CA ALA A 191 43.70 11.78 -11.14
C ALA A 191 43.42 10.83 -12.34
N PRO A 192 44.24 9.82 -12.63
CA PRO A 192 44.33 9.19 -13.95
C PRO A 192 43.09 8.36 -14.30
N GLN A 193 42.54 8.65 -15.48
CA GLN A 193 41.42 7.90 -16.10
C GLN A 193 41.82 6.44 -16.35
N LYS A 194 41.20 5.52 -15.69
CA LYS A 194 41.11 4.11 -16.13
C LYS A 194 40.25 4.07 -17.41
N ARG A 195 40.89 3.76 -18.51
CA ARG A 195 40.28 3.54 -19.84
C ARG A 195 39.21 2.45 -19.72
N ARG A 196 37.93 2.82 -19.84
CA ARG A 196 36.88 1.87 -20.16
C ARG A 196 37.04 1.47 -21.61
N PHE A 197 37.26 0.18 -21.87
CA PHE A 197 37.20 -0.40 -23.21
C PHE A 197 35.76 -0.22 -23.72
N GLY A 198 35.57 0.79 -24.56
CA GLY A 198 34.37 0.92 -25.38
C GLY A 198 34.42 -0.16 -26.47
N LEU A 199 33.36 -0.91 -26.63
CA LEU A 199 33.18 -1.79 -27.78
C LEU A 199 33.31 -0.97 -29.06
N PRO A 200 34.04 -1.46 -30.09
CA PRO A 200 34.23 -0.73 -31.35
C PRO A 200 32.85 -0.49 -32.00
N PRO A 201 32.66 0.66 -32.69
CA PRO A 201 31.37 1.02 -33.28
C PRO A 201 30.82 -0.01 -34.28
N LEU A 202 31.68 -0.86 -34.83
CA LEU A 202 31.28 -1.99 -35.68
C LEU A 202 30.47 -3.06 -34.95
N ALA A 203 30.77 -3.34 -33.69
CA ALA A 203 30.01 -4.33 -32.89
C ALA A 203 28.59 -3.84 -32.53
N ALA A 204 28.42 -2.53 -32.28
CA ALA A 204 27.12 -1.93 -32.04
C ALA A 204 26.25 -1.91 -33.31
N ALA A 205 26.87 -1.65 -34.48
CA ALA A 205 26.18 -1.68 -35.78
C ALA A 205 25.71 -3.10 -36.14
N LEU A 206 26.53 -4.13 -35.88
CA LEU A 206 26.16 -5.53 -36.11
C LEU A 206 25.00 -5.98 -35.20
N ALA A 207 25.01 -5.57 -33.94
CA ALA A 207 23.91 -5.89 -32.99
C ALA A 207 22.58 -5.23 -33.42
N ALA A 208 22.64 -3.96 -33.87
CA ALA A 208 21.46 -3.26 -34.36
C ALA A 208 20.90 -3.92 -35.66
N LEU A 209 21.78 -4.36 -36.56
CA LEU A 209 21.37 -5.05 -37.77
C LEU A 209 20.69 -6.40 -37.47
N LEU A 210 21.19 -7.16 -36.52
CA LEU A 210 20.58 -8.43 -36.11
C LEU A 210 19.19 -8.25 -35.50
N ILE A 211 18.97 -7.17 -34.72
CA ILE A 211 17.66 -6.83 -34.15
C ILE A 211 16.65 -6.48 -35.25
N VAL A 212 17.09 -5.74 -36.28
CA VAL A 212 16.21 -5.37 -37.40
C VAL A 212 15.86 -6.59 -38.24
N ILE A 213 16.81 -7.51 -38.48
CA ILE A 213 16.56 -8.74 -39.22
C ILE A 213 15.63 -9.66 -38.44
N ALA A 214 15.84 -9.83 -37.14
CA ALA A 214 14.97 -10.66 -36.27
C ALA A 214 13.55 -10.09 -36.18
N GLY A 215 13.42 -8.77 -36.03
CA GLY A 215 12.13 -8.08 -36.00
C GLY A 215 11.38 -8.17 -37.32
N GLY A 216 12.08 -8.00 -38.45
CA GLY A 216 11.52 -8.16 -39.79
C GLY A 216 11.07 -9.59 -40.09
N ALA A 217 11.87 -10.59 -39.72
CA ALA A 217 11.53 -11.99 -39.88
C ALA A 217 10.31 -12.37 -39.01
N TRP A 218 10.26 -11.91 -37.77
CA TRP A 218 9.11 -12.12 -36.88
C TRP A 218 7.82 -11.49 -37.42
N TRP A 219 7.91 -10.26 -37.93
CA TRP A 219 6.78 -9.56 -38.55
C TRP A 219 6.29 -10.28 -39.81
N PHE A 220 7.19 -10.73 -40.69
CA PHE A 220 6.87 -11.45 -41.92
C PHE A 220 6.21 -12.81 -41.64
N LEU A 221 6.69 -13.58 -40.65
CA LEU A 221 6.12 -14.85 -40.24
C LEU A 221 4.76 -14.67 -39.57
N ASN A 222 4.56 -13.56 -38.86
CA ASN A 222 3.29 -13.28 -38.19
C ASN A 222 2.25 -12.68 -39.13
N ALA A 223 2.67 -11.88 -40.11
CA ALA A 223 1.79 -11.28 -41.12
C ALA A 223 1.23 -12.34 -42.13
N ASN A 224 1.98 -13.42 -42.35
CA ASN A 224 1.58 -14.50 -43.26
C ASN A 224 0.87 -15.67 -42.56
N ARG A 225 0.42 -15.53 -41.31
CA ARG A 225 -0.46 -16.53 -40.70
C ARG A 225 -1.84 -16.45 -41.34
N PRO A 226 -2.33 -17.50 -41.96
CA PRO A 226 -3.69 -17.53 -42.49
C PRO A 226 -4.63 -17.28 -41.28
N ALA A 227 -5.53 -16.33 -41.44
CA ALA A 227 -6.55 -16.06 -40.43
C ALA A 227 -7.36 -17.36 -40.23
N SER A 228 -7.19 -17.99 -39.09
CA SER A 228 -8.07 -19.06 -38.65
C SER A 228 -9.46 -18.45 -38.54
N VAL A 229 -10.33 -18.82 -39.44
CA VAL A 229 -11.75 -18.50 -39.39
C VAL A 229 -12.31 -19.24 -38.18
N ALA A 230 -12.35 -18.53 -37.04
CA ALA A 230 -13.11 -19.03 -35.89
C ALA A 230 -14.59 -18.99 -36.30
N THR A 231 -15.12 -20.15 -36.62
CA THR A 231 -16.57 -20.40 -36.75
C THR A 231 -17.17 -20.01 -35.40
N LYS A 232 -17.81 -18.85 -35.37
CA LYS A 232 -18.53 -18.36 -34.21
C LYS A 232 -19.74 -19.26 -34.01
N ALA A 233 -19.63 -20.23 -33.10
CA ALA A 233 -20.77 -20.92 -32.57
C ALA A 233 -21.69 -19.88 -31.91
N PRO A 234 -23.02 -19.95 -32.09
CA PRO A 234 -23.93 -19.02 -31.44
C PRO A 234 -23.74 -19.17 -29.93
N ALA A 235 -23.45 -18.07 -29.27
CA ALA A 235 -23.43 -17.96 -27.81
C ALA A 235 -24.88 -18.23 -27.35
N GLU A 236 -25.11 -19.38 -26.82
CA GLU A 236 -26.29 -19.69 -26.03
C GLU A 236 -26.20 -18.79 -24.79
N ALA A 237 -27.09 -17.81 -24.71
CA ALA A 237 -27.18 -16.90 -23.56
C ALA A 237 -27.46 -17.79 -22.34
N ALA A 238 -26.49 -17.84 -21.43
CA ALA A 238 -26.68 -18.43 -20.12
C ALA A 238 -27.75 -17.60 -19.40
N LEU A 239 -28.96 -18.10 -19.37
CA LEU A 239 -30.04 -17.58 -18.54
C LEU A 239 -29.61 -17.81 -17.08
N LEU A 240 -29.27 -16.72 -16.39
CA LEU A 240 -29.10 -16.71 -14.96
C LEU A 240 -30.48 -17.00 -14.34
N SER A 241 -30.72 -18.23 -13.95
CA SER A 241 -31.92 -18.60 -13.19
C SER A 241 -31.71 -18.16 -11.74
N ILE A 242 -32.43 -17.13 -11.35
CA ILE A 242 -32.55 -16.74 -9.95
C ILE A 242 -33.65 -17.62 -9.36
N VAL A 243 -33.28 -18.51 -8.44
CA VAL A 243 -34.25 -19.29 -7.66
C VAL A 243 -34.63 -18.45 -6.46
N VAL A 244 -35.84 -17.91 -6.45
CA VAL A 244 -36.43 -17.28 -5.27
C VAL A 244 -37.03 -18.39 -4.43
N LEU A 245 -36.48 -18.62 -3.25
CA LEU A 245 -37.06 -19.54 -2.27
C LEU A 245 -38.24 -18.85 -1.59
N PRO A 246 -39.39 -19.49 -1.45
CA PRO A 246 -40.55 -18.91 -0.73
C PRO A 246 -40.20 -18.71 0.74
N PHE A 247 -40.50 -17.55 1.27
CA PHE A 247 -40.38 -17.26 2.70
C PHE A 247 -41.46 -18.03 3.46
N ALA A 248 -41.09 -18.64 4.59
CA ALA A 248 -42.03 -19.28 5.50
C ALA A 248 -42.20 -18.40 6.73
N ASN A 249 -43.45 -18.17 7.14
CA ASN A 249 -43.75 -17.48 8.38
C ASN A 249 -43.46 -18.42 9.58
N LEU A 250 -42.35 -18.18 10.28
CA LEU A 250 -41.94 -18.95 11.45
C LEU A 250 -42.40 -18.33 12.77
N SER A 251 -43.07 -17.19 12.72
CA SER A 251 -43.54 -16.49 13.95
C SER A 251 -44.80 -17.07 14.57
N GLY A 252 -45.55 -17.90 13.82
CA GLY A 252 -46.82 -18.48 14.28
C GLY A 252 -47.96 -17.47 14.42
N ASP A 253 -47.80 -16.25 13.96
CA ASP A 253 -48.86 -15.20 13.98
C ASP A 253 -49.58 -15.14 12.63
N PRO A 254 -50.87 -15.53 12.57
CA PRO A 254 -51.67 -15.53 11.35
C PRO A 254 -51.84 -14.13 10.74
N GLY A 255 -51.62 -13.06 11.51
CA GLY A 255 -51.72 -11.69 11.04
C GLY A 255 -50.55 -11.23 10.14
N GLN A 256 -49.49 -12.02 9.99
CA GLN A 256 -48.31 -11.68 9.18
C GLN A 256 -48.23 -12.46 7.86
N ASP A 257 -49.20 -13.30 7.55
CA ASP A 257 -49.22 -14.10 6.30
C ASP A 257 -49.28 -13.23 5.05
N TYR A 258 -49.90 -12.04 5.13
CA TYR A 258 -49.97 -11.11 4.00
C TYR A 258 -48.59 -10.53 3.59
N LEU A 259 -47.61 -10.47 4.52
CA LEU A 259 -46.26 -10.04 4.24
C LEU A 259 -45.46 -11.07 3.42
N VAL A 260 -45.76 -12.34 3.62
CA VAL A 260 -45.12 -13.45 2.90
C VAL A 260 -45.63 -13.51 1.46
N ASP A 261 -46.95 -13.32 1.26
CA ASP A 261 -47.59 -13.30 -0.06
C ASP A 261 -47.18 -12.06 -0.91
N ALA A 262 -46.85 -10.94 -0.29
CA ALA A 262 -46.42 -9.71 -0.99
C ALA A 262 -44.97 -9.74 -1.44
N LEU A 263 -44.14 -10.69 -0.95
CA LEU A 263 -42.71 -10.78 -1.21
C LEU A 263 -42.32 -12.03 -2.05
N THR A 264 -43.29 -12.87 -2.41
CA THR A 264 -43.08 -14.04 -3.27
C THR A 264 -43.59 -13.77 -4.68
#